data_f7b617a00867901783d4c43a912e48f0
#
_entry.id   f7b617a00867901783d4c43a912e48f0
#
_cell.length_a   1.000
_cell.length_b   1.000
_cell.length_c   1.000
_cell.angle_alpha   90.00
_cell.angle_beta   90.00
_cell.angle_gamma   90.00
#
_symmetry.space_group_name_H-M   'P 1'
#
loop_
_entity.id
_entity.type
_entity.pdbx_description
1 polymer ?
#
loop_
_entity_poly.entity_id
_entity_poly.type
_entity_poly.pdbx_seq_one_letter_code
_entity_poly.pdbx_strand_id
1 'polypeptide(L)'
;MNAYPNDTSTAAACGMPRAHSNRSTKLKAWLAGALLAAAAAIVAPPHTVHAEEMQSAPSFVDNFSNFDRSRWFVSDGWSNGNHQNCTWSKDLVRLSDGVLSLSFEKRKLKDREFACAEVQTKQRYGYGVYEARMKTDTGSGLNAAFFTYIGPQHKKPWDEIDFEVLTKDPSKVQVNSYIQGKPKNGKLVDVEGGADKGFNDYGFVWEKDRLRWYVNGKLVNEVTNPDELPTNPQKIFFSLWGSDKLTNWMGAFADPGRKVTMQVKRIAFTALGQPCQFPESLACTITNSN
;
A
#
# COMPACT_ATOMS: atom_id res chain seq x y z
N MET A 1 19.18 -0.69 -22.12
CA MET A 1 18.22 0.41 -22.22
C MET A 1 16.97 -0.12 -22.94
N ASN A 2 16.00 -0.66 -22.21
CA ASN A 2 14.70 -1.00 -22.78
C ASN A 2 13.66 -0.37 -21.88
N ALA A 3 13.05 0.69 -22.40
CA ALA A 3 11.93 1.37 -21.79
C ALA A 3 10.75 0.39 -21.72
N TYR A 4 10.15 0.24 -20.53
CA TYR A 4 8.85 -0.41 -20.38
C TYR A 4 7.82 0.40 -21.16
N PRO A 5 6.94 -0.23 -21.96
CA PRO A 5 5.85 0.48 -22.57
C PRO A 5 4.96 1.06 -21.46
N ASN A 6 4.66 2.35 -21.58
CA ASN A 6 3.63 3.02 -20.79
C ASN A 6 2.27 2.39 -21.16
N ASP A 7 1.93 1.29 -20.52
CA ASP A 7 0.60 0.73 -20.62
C ASP A 7 -0.27 1.49 -19.60
N THR A 8 -1.01 2.49 -20.10
CA THR A 8 -2.04 3.21 -19.37
C THR A 8 -3.27 2.34 -19.19
N SER A 9 -3.07 1.11 -18.72
CA SER A 9 -4.16 0.23 -18.31
C SER A 9 -4.57 0.62 -16.90
N THR A 10 -5.55 1.47 -16.84
CA THR A 10 -6.34 1.90 -15.70
C THR A 10 -6.49 0.80 -14.64
N ALA A 11 -5.80 0.96 -13.51
CA ALA A 11 -6.19 0.29 -12.28
C ALA A 11 -7.60 0.80 -11.93
N ALA A 12 -8.59 -0.06 -12.15
CA ALA A 12 -9.99 0.28 -11.96
C ALA A 12 -10.24 0.53 -10.46
N ALA A 13 -10.53 1.77 -10.13
CA ALA A 13 -11.05 2.14 -8.82
C ALA A 13 -12.24 1.23 -8.47
N CYS A 14 -12.21 0.66 -7.27
CA CYS A 14 -13.29 -0.12 -6.70
C CYS A 14 -14.55 0.75 -6.57
N GLY A 15 -15.46 0.67 -7.55
CA GLY A 15 -16.73 1.37 -7.56
C GLY A 15 -17.76 0.62 -6.72
N MET A 16 -18.19 1.19 -5.61
CA MET A 16 -19.43 0.80 -4.95
C MET A 16 -20.62 1.46 -5.66
N PRO A 17 -21.81 0.81 -5.73
CA PRO A 17 -22.98 1.34 -6.42
C PRO A 17 -23.50 2.62 -5.77
N ARG A 18 -23.75 3.64 -6.60
CA ARG A 18 -24.43 4.88 -6.19
C ARG A 18 -25.91 4.61 -5.97
N ALA A 19 -26.38 4.93 -4.79
CA ALA A 19 -27.81 5.08 -4.52
C ALA A 19 -28.33 6.37 -5.17
N HIS A 20 -29.26 6.24 -6.12
CA HIS A 20 -30.02 7.36 -6.66
C HIS A 20 -31.05 7.84 -5.63
N SER A 21 -30.91 9.08 -5.21
CA SER A 21 -31.99 9.80 -4.50
C SER A 21 -32.48 10.96 -5.40
N ASN A 22 -33.64 10.73 -5.98
CA ASN A 22 -34.41 11.73 -6.71
C ASN A 22 -35.21 12.54 -5.68
N ARG A 23 -34.94 13.83 -5.49
CA ARG A 23 -35.90 14.77 -4.89
C ARG A 23 -35.95 16.07 -5.68
N SER A 24 -37.06 16.22 -6.38
CA SER A 24 -37.53 17.48 -6.95
C SER A 24 -37.97 18.39 -5.81
N THR A 25 -37.56 19.67 -5.82
CA THR A 25 -38.20 20.71 -5.01
C THR A 25 -38.52 21.94 -5.85
N LYS A 26 -39.78 22.30 -5.78
CA LYS A 26 -40.48 23.36 -6.51
C LYS A 26 -40.03 24.75 -6.04
N LEU A 27 -39.85 25.61 -7.06
CA LEU A 27 -39.70 27.06 -6.91
C LEU A 27 -40.96 27.66 -6.27
N LYS A 28 -40.79 28.54 -5.26
CA LYS A 28 -41.74 29.56 -4.89
C LYS A 28 -41.01 30.92 -4.81
N ALA A 29 -41.37 31.81 -5.71
CA ALA A 29 -41.02 33.22 -5.64
C ALA A 29 -41.80 33.94 -4.55
N TRP A 30 -41.16 34.87 -3.83
CA TRP A 30 -41.78 35.95 -3.08
C TRP A 30 -40.95 37.22 -3.15
N LEU A 31 -41.69 38.31 -3.25
CA LEU A 31 -41.34 39.69 -3.60
C LEU A 31 -40.58 40.47 -2.53
N ALA A 32 -39.76 41.34 -3.01
CA ALA A 32 -39.29 42.67 -2.60
C ALA A 32 -39.58 43.19 -1.19
N GLY A 33 -38.50 43.61 -0.52
CA GLY A 33 -38.51 44.56 0.61
C GLY A 33 -37.10 45.19 0.69
N ALA A 34 -36.95 46.41 0.24
CA ALA A 34 -35.71 47.18 0.35
C ALA A 34 -35.53 47.68 1.78
N LEU A 35 -34.46 47.29 2.46
CA LEU A 35 -33.98 47.91 3.69
C LEU A 35 -32.49 48.20 3.52
N LEU A 36 -32.12 49.48 3.50
CA LEU A 36 -30.75 49.95 3.59
C LEU A 36 -30.19 49.56 4.96
N ALA A 37 -29.21 48.66 4.99
CA ALA A 37 -28.40 48.39 6.17
C ALA A 37 -26.97 48.78 5.85
N ALA A 38 -26.40 49.65 6.67
CA ALA A 38 -25.01 50.07 6.61
C ALA A 38 -24.04 48.86 6.73
N ALA A 39 -23.22 48.62 5.71
CA ALA A 39 -22.22 47.56 5.75
C ALA A 39 -21.02 47.99 6.61
N ALA A 40 -20.97 47.51 7.84
CA ALA A 40 -19.75 47.47 8.60
C ALA A 40 -18.86 46.36 7.97
N ALA A 41 -17.77 46.74 7.33
CA ALA A 41 -16.77 45.82 6.80
C ALA A 41 -16.09 45.11 7.98
N ILE A 42 -16.55 43.91 8.31
CA ILE A 42 -15.80 43.01 9.21
C ILE A 42 -14.60 42.49 8.41
N VAL A 43 -13.43 43.07 8.65
CA VAL A 43 -12.15 42.50 8.18
C VAL A 43 -11.96 41.17 8.92
N ALA A 44 -12.31 40.06 8.29
CA ALA A 44 -11.98 38.75 8.81
C ALA A 44 -10.45 38.62 8.89
N PRO A 45 -9.89 38.12 10.00
CA PRO A 45 -8.47 37.86 10.08
C PRO A 45 -8.05 36.84 8.99
N PRO A 46 -6.85 36.95 8.43
CA PRO A 46 -6.38 35.99 7.45
C PRO A 46 -6.45 34.59 8.05
N HIS A 47 -7.23 33.70 7.44
CA HIS A 47 -7.21 32.28 7.76
C HIS A 47 -5.80 31.81 7.46
N THR A 48 -4.96 31.66 8.48
CA THR A 48 -3.75 30.86 8.37
C THR A 48 -4.21 29.46 8.03
N VAL A 49 -4.03 29.05 6.79
CA VAL A 49 -4.12 27.66 6.38
C VAL A 49 -2.94 26.99 7.09
N HIS A 50 -3.17 26.49 8.31
CA HIS A 50 -2.28 25.53 8.90
C HIS A 50 -2.26 24.35 7.93
N ALA A 51 -1.13 24.09 7.28
CA ALA A 51 -0.89 22.81 6.64
C ALA A 51 -1.22 21.77 7.71
N GLU A 52 -2.24 20.95 7.45
CA GLU A 52 -2.65 19.88 8.37
C GLU A 52 -1.41 19.00 8.56
N GLU A 53 -0.80 19.14 9.75
CA GLU A 53 0.40 18.38 10.08
C GLU A 53 0.06 16.92 9.90
N MET A 54 0.88 16.18 9.15
CA MET A 54 0.57 14.81 8.74
C MET A 54 0.49 13.92 9.99
N GLN A 55 -0.74 13.80 10.55
CA GLN A 55 -0.99 13.05 11.77
C GLN A 55 -0.73 11.56 11.51
N SER A 56 0.42 11.09 11.95
CA SER A 56 0.84 9.69 11.87
C SER A 56 0.42 8.93 13.13
N ALA A 57 0.04 7.67 12.95
CA ALA A 57 -0.12 6.76 14.08
C ALA A 57 1.24 6.52 14.78
N PRO A 58 1.21 6.08 16.07
CA PRO A 58 2.42 5.80 16.85
C PRO A 58 3.31 4.73 16.19
N SER A 59 4.63 4.83 16.46
CA SER A 59 5.59 3.79 16.12
C SER A 59 5.22 2.44 16.73
N PHE A 60 5.51 1.35 16.01
CA PHE A 60 5.24 -0.01 16.50
C PHE A 60 6.18 -1.04 15.87
N VAL A 61 6.36 -2.15 16.58
CA VAL A 61 6.89 -3.41 16.04
C VAL A 61 5.85 -4.50 16.26
N ASP A 62 5.61 -5.30 15.22
CA ASP A 62 4.78 -6.49 15.30
C ASP A 62 5.59 -7.70 14.82
N ASN A 63 5.94 -8.58 15.76
CA ASN A 63 6.63 -9.85 15.54
C ASN A 63 5.65 -11.01 15.41
N PHE A 64 4.36 -10.71 15.25
CA PHE A 64 3.30 -11.68 15.07
C PHE A 64 3.23 -12.77 16.14
N SER A 65 3.54 -12.42 17.42
CA SER A 65 3.32 -13.31 18.56
C SER A 65 1.83 -13.61 18.78
N ASN A 66 0.98 -12.66 18.39
CA ASN A 66 -0.47 -12.81 18.30
C ASN A 66 -1.00 -11.98 17.10
N PHE A 67 -2.21 -12.27 16.63
CA PHE A 67 -2.85 -11.49 15.58
C PHE A 67 -3.63 -10.33 16.22
N ASP A 68 -3.01 -9.16 16.31
CA ASP A 68 -3.64 -7.95 16.86
C ASP A 68 -4.76 -7.42 15.94
N ARG A 69 -5.99 -7.80 16.25
CA ARG A 69 -7.19 -7.34 15.52
C ARG A 69 -7.51 -5.85 15.73
N SER A 70 -6.90 -5.18 16.68
CA SER A 70 -7.02 -3.72 16.82
C SER A 70 -6.19 -3.00 15.74
N ARG A 71 -5.05 -3.58 15.33
CA ARG A 71 -4.17 -3.09 14.28
C ARG A 71 -4.55 -3.59 12.90
N TRP A 72 -4.82 -4.88 12.74
CA TRP A 72 -4.99 -5.54 11.45
C TRP A 72 -6.44 -5.74 11.06
N PHE A 73 -6.72 -5.43 9.81
CA PHE A 73 -7.92 -5.82 9.07
C PHE A 73 -7.53 -6.89 8.05
N VAL A 74 -8.36 -7.92 7.93
CA VAL A 74 -8.18 -9.00 6.94
C VAL A 74 -9.21 -8.81 5.85
N SER A 75 -8.78 -8.70 4.60
CA SER A 75 -9.66 -8.60 3.45
C SER A 75 -10.40 -9.94 3.21
N ASP A 76 -11.72 -9.87 2.99
CA ASP A 76 -12.57 -11.06 2.87
C ASP A 76 -13.76 -10.83 1.92
N GLY A 77 -13.91 -11.67 0.93
CA GLY A 77 -15.11 -11.75 0.09
C GLY A 77 -15.22 -10.72 -1.05
N TRP A 78 -14.13 -10.06 -1.46
CA TRP A 78 -14.07 -9.12 -2.58
C TRP A 78 -12.73 -9.21 -3.33
N SER A 79 -12.58 -8.51 -4.46
CA SER A 79 -11.35 -8.41 -5.25
C SER A 79 -11.12 -6.96 -5.68
N ASN A 80 -9.88 -6.59 -6.02
CA ASN A 80 -9.50 -5.24 -6.45
C ASN A 80 -9.90 -4.91 -7.90
N GLY A 81 -10.77 -5.71 -8.50
CA GLY A 81 -11.29 -5.49 -9.85
C GLY A 81 -10.96 -6.61 -10.82
N ASN A 82 -11.16 -6.32 -12.12
CA ASN A 82 -11.11 -7.36 -13.16
C ASN A 82 -9.70 -7.87 -13.48
N HIS A 83 -8.66 -7.17 -13.07
CA HIS A 83 -7.28 -7.59 -13.28
C HIS A 83 -6.84 -8.71 -12.31
N GLN A 84 -7.51 -8.84 -11.17
CA GLN A 84 -7.23 -9.84 -10.15
C GLN A 84 -8.05 -11.11 -10.44
N ASN A 85 -7.39 -12.28 -10.53
CA ASN A 85 -8.04 -13.55 -10.84
C ASN A 85 -8.51 -14.33 -9.60
N CYS A 86 -8.39 -13.75 -8.40
CA CYS A 86 -8.75 -14.37 -7.13
C CYS A 86 -9.63 -13.46 -6.28
N THR A 87 -10.34 -14.05 -5.32
CA THR A 87 -11.12 -13.34 -4.29
C THR A 87 -10.35 -13.38 -2.97
N TRP A 88 -10.28 -12.25 -2.28
CA TRP A 88 -9.72 -12.19 -0.93
C TRP A 88 -10.46 -13.11 0.03
N SER A 89 -9.72 -13.86 0.84
CA SER A 89 -10.27 -14.78 1.82
C SER A 89 -9.51 -14.72 3.13
N LYS A 90 -10.21 -14.40 4.21
CA LYS A 90 -9.66 -14.44 5.58
C LYS A 90 -9.14 -15.82 5.97
N ASP A 91 -9.68 -16.88 5.37
CA ASP A 91 -9.27 -18.26 5.64
C ASP A 91 -7.86 -18.57 5.12
N LEU A 92 -7.29 -17.71 4.27
CA LEU A 92 -5.94 -17.84 3.73
C LEU A 92 -4.92 -17.00 4.49
N VAL A 93 -5.34 -16.35 5.58
CA VAL A 93 -4.47 -15.66 6.52
C VAL A 93 -4.31 -16.55 7.76
N ARG A 94 -3.09 -16.97 8.06
CA ARG A 94 -2.77 -17.84 9.19
C ARG A 94 -1.60 -17.26 9.98
N LEU A 95 -1.66 -17.42 11.28
CA LEU A 95 -0.56 -17.10 12.19
C LEU A 95 -0.14 -18.37 12.92
N SER A 96 1.12 -18.74 12.81
CA SER A 96 1.74 -19.85 13.55
C SER A 96 3.20 -19.53 13.83
N ASP A 97 3.64 -19.80 15.05
CA ASP A 97 5.03 -19.72 15.48
C ASP A 97 5.71 -18.36 15.16
N GLY A 98 4.97 -17.27 15.38
CA GLY A 98 5.46 -15.92 15.10
C GLY A 98 5.59 -15.60 13.60
N VAL A 99 4.90 -16.34 12.73
CA VAL A 99 4.91 -16.11 11.27
C VAL A 99 3.49 -15.90 10.77
N LEU A 100 3.24 -14.72 10.21
CA LEU A 100 2.02 -14.44 9.46
C LEU A 100 2.18 -15.01 8.04
N SER A 101 1.26 -15.89 7.65
CA SER A 101 1.22 -16.51 6.33
C SER A 101 0.00 -16.04 5.55
N LEU A 102 0.22 -15.54 4.33
CA LEU A 102 -0.79 -15.20 3.36
C LEU A 102 -0.69 -16.19 2.20
N SER A 103 -1.81 -16.82 1.82
CA SER A 103 -1.77 -17.87 0.82
C SER A 103 -2.61 -17.54 -0.42
N PHE A 104 -2.23 -18.17 -1.53
CA PHE A 104 -2.97 -18.24 -2.79
C PHE A 104 -3.19 -19.71 -3.12
N GLU A 105 -4.42 -20.08 -3.48
CA GLU A 105 -4.76 -21.45 -3.84
C GLU A 105 -5.91 -21.52 -4.83
N LYS A 106 -5.98 -22.65 -5.57
CA LYS A 106 -7.15 -22.97 -6.39
C LYS A 106 -8.31 -23.33 -5.48
N ARG A 107 -9.19 -22.37 -5.30
CA ARG A 107 -10.44 -22.51 -4.55
C ARG A 107 -11.46 -21.53 -5.09
N LYS A 108 -12.51 -22.04 -5.69
CA LYS A 108 -13.59 -21.20 -6.19
C LYS A 108 -14.22 -20.41 -5.04
N LEU A 109 -14.19 -19.10 -5.16
CA LEU A 109 -14.80 -18.18 -4.20
C LEU A 109 -15.49 -17.04 -4.96
N LYS A 110 -16.81 -16.96 -4.83
CA LYS A 110 -17.67 -16.08 -5.63
C LYS A 110 -17.50 -16.37 -7.15
N ASP A 111 -17.12 -15.36 -7.92
CA ASP A 111 -16.94 -15.40 -9.37
C ASP A 111 -15.52 -15.72 -9.82
N ARG A 112 -14.60 -16.04 -8.88
CA ARG A 112 -13.20 -16.35 -9.17
C ARG A 112 -12.88 -17.82 -8.87
N GLU A 113 -12.02 -18.42 -9.71
CA GLU A 113 -11.57 -19.80 -9.52
C GLU A 113 -10.48 -19.95 -8.45
N PHE A 114 -9.89 -18.84 -8.04
CA PHE A 114 -8.82 -18.79 -7.05
C PHE A 114 -9.22 -17.92 -5.85
N ALA A 115 -8.65 -18.24 -4.71
CA ALA A 115 -8.70 -17.43 -3.49
C ALA A 115 -7.29 -16.98 -3.12
N CYS A 116 -7.17 -15.79 -2.54
CA CYS A 116 -5.92 -15.14 -2.17
C CYS A 116 -6.06 -14.39 -0.84
N ALA A 117 -4.97 -13.81 -0.34
CA ALA A 117 -4.95 -13.22 0.98
C ALA A 117 -4.38 -11.81 0.99
N GLU A 118 -4.99 -10.96 1.82
CA GLU A 118 -4.53 -9.60 2.08
C GLU A 118 -4.82 -9.22 3.53
N VAL A 119 -3.87 -8.53 4.15
CA VAL A 119 -4.07 -7.84 5.43
C VAL A 119 -3.63 -6.39 5.29
N GLN A 120 -4.31 -5.51 6.03
CA GLN A 120 -3.99 -4.09 6.03
C GLN A 120 -4.11 -3.51 7.45
N THR A 121 -3.34 -2.46 7.74
CA THR A 121 -3.53 -1.74 9.00
C THR A 121 -4.83 -0.95 9.00
N LYS A 122 -5.44 -0.82 10.18
CA LYS A 122 -6.62 0.04 10.37
C LYS A 122 -6.23 1.51 10.42
N GLN A 123 -5.09 1.80 11.02
CA GLN A 123 -4.51 3.14 11.12
C GLN A 123 -3.67 3.49 9.89
N ARG A 124 -3.36 4.77 9.74
CA ARG A 124 -2.51 5.34 8.70
C ARG A 124 -1.23 5.85 9.33
N TYR A 125 -0.15 5.76 8.58
CA TYR A 125 1.20 6.13 8.99
C TYR A 125 1.75 7.14 7.99
N GLY A 126 2.51 8.12 8.49
CA GLY A 126 3.12 9.18 7.70
C GLY A 126 4.62 8.97 7.49
N TYR A 127 5.37 10.06 7.48
CA TYR A 127 6.82 10.01 7.34
C TYR A 127 7.46 9.16 8.42
N GLY A 128 8.38 8.28 8.00
CA GLY A 128 9.01 7.34 8.90
C GLY A 128 9.78 6.24 8.19
N VAL A 129 10.23 5.28 8.96
CA VAL A 129 10.93 4.07 8.51
C VAL A 129 9.96 2.91 8.59
N TYR A 130 9.80 2.21 7.47
CA TYR A 130 8.93 1.04 7.31
C TYR A 130 9.80 -0.17 7.00
N GLU A 131 9.65 -1.25 7.76
CA GLU A 131 10.53 -2.41 7.65
C GLU A 131 9.75 -3.70 7.79
N ALA A 132 9.84 -4.56 6.79
CA ALA A 132 9.23 -5.88 6.80
C ALA A 132 10.27 -6.98 6.58
N ARG A 133 10.18 -8.06 7.38
CA ARG A 133 10.99 -9.26 7.17
C ARG A 133 10.09 -10.35 6.60
N MET A 134 10.28 -10.64 5.31
CA MET A 134 9.38 -11.54 4.59
C MET A 134 10.10 -12.46 3.60
N LYS A 135 9.40 -13.54 3.19
CA LYS A 135 9.76 -14.42 2.08
C LYS A 135 8.50 -14.87 1.34
N THR A 136 8.64 -15.40 0.13
CA THR A 136 7.51 -15.92 -0.65
C THR A 136 7.88 -17.17 -1.42
N ASP A 137 6.90 -18.01 -1.71
CA ASP A 137 7.05 -19.08 -2.70
C ASP A 137 7.08 -18.52 -4.13
N THR A 138 7.39 -19.38 -5.10
CA THR A 138 7.41 -19.08 -6.54
C THR A 138 6.11 -19.46 -7.23
N GLY A 139 5.79 -18.74 -8.32
CA GLY A 139 4.64 -19.02 -9.17
C GLY A 139 4.49 -17.95 -10.26
N SER A 140 4.18 -18.32 -11.51
CA SER A 140 3.98 -17.36 -12.60
C SER A 140 2.60 -16.70 -12.52
N GLY A 141 2.54 -15.39 -12.73
CA GLY A 141 1.30 -14.62 -12.67
C GLY A 141 0.86 -14.27 -11.25
N LEU A 142 1.75 -14.41 -10.24
CA LEU A 142 1.48 -14.04 -8.86
C LEU A 142 2.38 -12.89 -8.40
N ASN A 143 1.88 -12.10 -7.46
CA ASN A 143 2.58 -10.98 -6.82
C ASN A 143 2.46 -11.09 -5.31
N ALA A 144 3.59 -11.08 -4.61
CA ALA A 144 3.71 -11.01 -3.16
C ALA A 144 4.23 -9.63 -2.77
N ALA A 145 3.40 -8.81 -2.13
CA ALA A 145 3.69 -7.40 -1.92
C ALA A 145 3.69 -7.00 -0.44
N PHE A 146 4.63 -6.12 -0.10
CA PHE A 146 4.64 -5.24 1.06
C PHE A 146 4.56 -3.81 0.55
N PHE A 147 3.50 -3.09 0.91
CA PHE A 147 3.30 -1.75 0.39
C PHE A 147 2.53 -0.87 1.37
N THR A 148 2.53 0.42 1.10
CA THR A 148 1.62 1.37 1.74
C THR A 148 0.71 1.99 0.70
N TYR A 149 -0.53 2.30 1.09
CA TYR A 149 -1.53 2.82 0.17
C TYR A 149 -2.56 3.70 0.85
N ILE A 150 -2.99 4.73 0.12
CA ILE A 150 -4.18 5.54 0.36
C ILE A 150 -4.81 5.88 -0.99
N GLY A 151 -6.13 6.00 -1.07
CA GLY A 151 -6.76 6.29 -2.35
C GLY A 151 -8.21 6.75 -2.27
N PRO A 152 -8.93 6.77 -3.42
CA PRO A 152 -10.26 7.35 -3.55
C PRO A 152 -11.32 6.80 -2.59
N GLN A 153 -11.24 5.51 -2.20
CA GLN A 153 -12.12 4.90 -1.20
C GLN A 153 -11.97 5.57 0.19
N HIS A 154 -10.87 6.30 0.40
CA HIS A 154 -10.61 7.09 1.59
C HIS A 154 -10.78 8.60 1.37
N LYS A 155 -11.33 9.01 0.20
CA LYS A 155 -11.49 10.40 -0.23
C LYS A 155 -10.14 11.16 -0.30
N LYS A 156 -9.07 10.46 -0.68
CA LYS A 156 -7.72 11.01 -0.89
C LYS A 156 -7.25 10.66 -2.30
N PRO A 157 -6.30 11.41 -2.87
CA PRO A 157 -5.56 10.99 -4.05
C PRO A 157 -4.92 9.63 -3.82
N TRP A 158 -4.69 8.88 -4.89
CA TRP A 158 -3.99 7.60 -4.80
C TRP A 158 -2.49 7.85 -4.68
N ASP A 159 -1.95 7.60 -3.48
CA ASP A 159 -0.51 7.55 -3.20
C ASP A 159 -0.16 6.15 -2.68
N GLU A 160 1.01 5.61 -3.11
CA GLU A 160 1.45 4.26 -2.78
C GLU A 160 2.99 4.17 -2.79
N ILE A 161 3.55 3.30 -1.97
CA ILE A 161 4.99 2.98 -1.94
C ILE A 161 5.12 1.47 -1.84
N ASP A 162 5.87 0.85 -2.79
CA ASP A 162 5.81 -0.58 -3.03
C ASP A 162 7.15 -1.31 -2.89
N PHE A 163 7.04 -2.55 -2.38
CA PHE A 163 7.87 -3.69 -2.69
C PHE A 163 7.00 -4.81 -3.26
N GLU A 164 7.26 -5.24 -4.48
CA GLU A 164 6.49 -6.24 -5.20
C GLU A 164 7.39 -7.36 -5.71
N VAL A 165 7.34 -8.52 -5.07
CA VAL A 165 8.00 -9.72 -5.56
C VAL A 165 7.09 -10.37 -6.59
N LEU A 166 7.44 -10.19 -7.88
CA LEU A 166 6.80 -10.90 -8.97
C LEU A 166 7.31 -12.33 -8.93
N THR A 167 6.53 -13.23 -8.38
CA THR A 167 6.99 -14.57 -7.95
C THR A 167 7.42 -15.49 -9.10
N LYS A 168 7.30 -15.03 -10.36
CA LYS A 168 7.91 -15.67 -11.54
C LYS A 168 9.44 -15.61 -11.53
N ASP A 169 10.01 -14.58 -10.88
CA ASP A 169 11.46 -14.38 -10.73
C ASP A 169 11.77 -13.87 -9.32
N PRO A 170 11.94 -14.76 -8.34
CA PRO A 170 12.21 -14.40 -6.96
C PRO A 170 13.62 -13.85 -6.72
N SER A 171 14.50 -13.85 -7.73
CA SER A 171 15.81 -13.20 -7.64
C SER A 171 15.71 -11.66 -7.60
N LYS A 172 14.51 -11.11 -7.86
CA LYS A 172 14.24 -9.67 -7.95
C LYS A 172 13.01 -9.26 -7.18
N VAL A 173 13.01 -8.00 -6.75
CA VAL A 173 11.83 -7.29 -6.26
C VAL A 173 11.67 -6.00 -7.04
N GLN A 174 10.45 -5.65 -7.39
CA GLN A 174 10.16 -4.34 -7.93
C GLN A 174 9.90 -3.37 -6.77
N VAL A 175 10.58 -2.22 -6.80
CA VAL A 175 10.24 -1.05 -6.00
C VAL A 175 9.51 -0.04 -6.89
N ASN A 176 8.53 0.67 -6.34
CA ASN A 176 7.77 1.67 -7.07
C ASN A 176 7.16 2.68 -6.10
N SER A 177 6.64 3.79 -6.63
CA SER A 177 5.69 4.65 -5.95
C SER A 177 4.63 5.14 -6.93
N TYR A 178 3.42 5.39 -6.41
CA TYR A 178 2.35 6.02 -7.16
C TYR A 178 2.03 7.36 -6.54
N ILE A 179 1.95 8.38 -7.38
CA ILE A 179 1.55 9.73 -7.02
C ILE A 179 0.31 10.10 -7.83
N GLN A 180 -0.80 10.35 -7.14
CA GLN A 180 -2.09 10.60 -7.78
C GLN A 180 -2.48 9.50 -8.79
N GLY A 181 -2.18 8.24 -8.46
CA GLY A 181 -2.49 7.06 -9.27
C GLY A 181 -1.57 6.84 -10.47
N LYS A 182 -0.47 7.58 -10.59
CA LYS A 182 0.52 7.40 -11.66
C LYS A 182 1.79 6.78 -11.11
N PRO A 183 2.28 5.67 -11.70
CA PRO A 183 3.56 5.08 -11.32
C PRO A 183 4.71 6.05 -11.64
N LYS A 184 5.69 6.15 -10.75
CA LYS A 184 6.77 7.13 -10.87
C LYS A 184 8.16 6.52 -10.87
N ASN A 185 8.42 5.53 -10.04
CA ASN A 185 9.79 5.12 -9.71
C ASN A 185 10.00 3.61 -9.85
N GLY A 186 9.29 2.98 -10.80
CA GLY A 186 9.36 1.55 -11.03
C GLY A 186 10.77 1.07 -11.39
N LYS A 187 11.37 0.23 -10.54
CA LYS A 187 12.71 -0.34 -10.72
C LYS A 187 12.75 -1.78 -10.22
N LEU A 188 13.30 -2.69 -11.02
CA LEU A 188 13.65 -4.03 -10.57
C LEU A 188 15.03 -4.00 -9.90
N VAL A 189 15.11 -4.56 -8.69
CA VAL A 189 16.34 -4.65 -7.91
C VAL A 189 16.60 -6.09 -7.50
N ASP A 190 17.87 -6.47 -7.39
CA ASP A 190 18.24 -7.83 -7.05
C ASP A 190 17.97 -8.13 -5.56
N VAL A 191 17.51 -9.34 -5.28
CA VAL A 191 17.38 -9.91 -3.93
C VAL A 191 18.45 -10.99 -3.79
N GLU A 192 19.52 -10.67 -3.08
CA GLU A 192 20.63 -11.62 -2.86
C GLU A 192 20.11 -12.89 -2.16
N GLY A 193 20.42 -14.04 -2.73
CA GLY A 193 19.91 -15.33 -2.25
C GLY A 193 18.47 -15.66 -2.64
N GLY A 194 17.73 -14.70 -3.25
CA GLY A 194 16.33 -14.88 -3.68
C GLY A 194 15.29 -14.69 -2.58
N ALA A 195 14.14 -14.16 -2.97
CA ALA A 195 13.00 -13.91 -2.08
C ALA A 195 12.30 -15.20 -1.61
N ASP A 196 12.60 -16.34 -2.25
CA ASP A 196 12.00 -17.66 -1.98
C ASP A 196 12.86 -18.57 -1.09
N LYS A 197 14.17 -18.35 -1.00
CA LYS A 197 15.09 -19.23 -0.25
C LYS A 197 15.18 -18.89 1.22
N GLY A 198 14.96 -17.65 1.59
CA GLY A 198 15.08 -17.18 2.96
C GLY A 198 14.28 -15.92 3.23
N PHE A 199 14.19 -15.55 4.50
CA PHE A 199 13.63 -14.26 4.87
C PHE A 199 14.60 -13.15 4.53
N ASN A 200 14.12 -12.14 3.82
CA ASN A 200 14.83 -10.91 3.50
C ASN A 200 14.20 -9.72 4.23
N ASP A 201 14.99 -8.70 4.49
CA ASP A 201 14.53 -7.44 5.08
C ASP A 201 14.31 -6.42 3.95
N TYR A 202 13.07 -5.94 3.85
CA TYR A 202 12.62 -4.92 2.93
C TYR A 202 12.22 -3.70 3.74
N GLY A 203 12.78 -2.54 3.42
CA GLY A 203 12.43 -1.33 4.14
C GLY A 203 12.52 -0.09 3.26
N PHE A 204 11.68 0.89 3.58
CA PHE A 204 11.82 2.21 2.98
C PHE A 204 11.78 3.30 4.05
N VAL A 205 12.49 4.38 3.76
CA VAL A 205 12.53 5.60 4.55
C VAL A 205 11.80 6.67 3.77
N TRP A 206 10.65 7.06 4.28
CA TRP A 206 9.82 8.08 3.69
C TRP A 206 9.94 9.37 4.49
N GLU A 207 10.53 10.38 3.87
CA GLU A 207 10.75 11.73 4.42
C GLU A 207 9.98 12.75 3.57
N LYS A 208 9.95 14.00 4.04
CA LYS A 208 9.25 15.07 3.32
C LYS A 208 9.88 15.39 1.96
N ASP A 209 11.19 15.25 1.86
CA ASP A 209 12.01 15.67 0.72
C ASP A 209 12.69 14.50 -0.02
N ARG A 210 12.49 13.24 0.45
CA ARG A 210 13.04 12.07 -0.21
C ARG A 210 12.34 10.78 0.19
N LEU A 211 12.51 9.76 -0.66
CA LEU A 211 12.05 8.39 -0.44
C LEU A 211 13.19 7.43 -0.83
N ARG A 212 13.57 6.54 0.07
CA ARG A 212 14.69 5.60 -0.11
C ARG A 212 14.24 4.18 0.17
N TRP A 213 14.58 3.24 -0.73
CA TRP A 213 14.29 1.81 -0.55
C TRP A 213 15.56 1.03 -0.23
N TYR A 214 15.42 0.06 0.64
CA TYR A 214 16.50 -0.80 1.12
C TYR A 214 16.10 -2.27 1.03
N VAL A 215 17.01 -3.13 0.58
CA VAL A 215 16.89 -4.59 0.62
C VAL A 215 18.08 -5.12 1.41
N ASN A 216 17.82 -5.88 2.47
CA ASN A 216 18.85 -6.42 3.37
C ASN A 216 19.85 -5.34 3.84
N GLY A 217 19.32 -4.17 4.24
CA GLY A 217 20.12 -3.03 4.70
C GLY A 217 20.84 -2.23 3.61
N LYS A 218 20.82 -2.67 2.35
CA LYS A 218 21.49 -2.01 1.23
C LYS A 218 20.52 -1.04 0.54
N LEU A 219 20.91 0.23 0.35
CA LEU A 219 20.17 1.21 -0.44
C LEU A 219 20.08 0.73 -1.90
N VAL A 220 18.87 0.61 -2.44
CA VAL A 220 18.63 0.10 -3.81
C VAL A 220 17.96 1.12 -4.73
N ASN A 221 17.27 2.10 -4.15
CA ASN A 221 16.65 3.20 -4.90
C ASN A 221 16.47 4.43 -4.02
N GLU A 222 16.52 5.61 -4.62
CA GLU A 222 16.27 6.90 -3.96
C GLU A 222 15.57 7.86 -4.92
N VAL A 223 14.63 8.65 -4.40
CA VAL A 223 13.90 9.70 -5.10
C VAL A 223 13.89 10.96 -4.25
N THR A 224 14.25 12.09 -4.88
CA THR A 224 14.30 13.41 -4.25
C THR A 224 13.48 14.46 -4.99
N ASN A 225 12.86 14.10 -6.12
CA ASN A 225 11.96 14.99 -6.86
C ASN A 225 10.64 15.14 -6.06
N PRO A 226 10.28 16.35 -5.59
CA PRO A 226 9.07 16.57 -4.79
C PRO A 226 7.77 16.13 -5.48
N ASP A 227 7.69 16.22 -6.82
CA ASP A 227 6.52 15.82 -7.61
C ASP A 227 6.35 14.28 -7.70
N GLU A 228 7.32 13.55 -7.17
CA GLU A 228 7.36 12.08 -7.16
C GLU A 228 7.35 11.50 -5.74
N LEU A 229 7.05 12.33 -4.74
CA LEU A 229 6.98 11.93 -3.34
C LEU A 229 5.52 11.89 -2.85
N PRO A 230 5.08 10.80 -2.22
CA PRO A 230 3.76 10.74 -1.58
C PRO A 230 3.66 11.73 -0.43
N THR A 231 2.46 12.28 -0.23
CA THR A 231 2.24 13.31 0.81
C THR A 231 1.11 12.99 1.78
N ASN A 232 0.34 11.93 1.52
CA ASN A 232 -0.79 11.56 2.36
C ASN A 232 -0.45 10.37 3.25
N PRO A 233 -0.82 10.36 4.56
CA PRO A 233 -0.65 9.18 5.42
C PRO A 233 -1.36 7.96 4.83
N GLN A 234 -0.67 6.82 4.85
CA GLN A 234 -1.05 5.59 4.17
C GLN A 234 -1.24 4.44 5.15
N LYS A 235 -2.05 3.47 4.78
CA LYS A 235 -2.12 2.19 5.48
C LYS A 235 -1.00 1.27 4.99
N ILE A 236 -0.57 0.34 5.84
CA ILE A 236 0.40 -0.70 5.50
C ILE A 236 -0.36 -1.95 5.08
N PHE A 237 0.10 -2.60 4.00
CA PHE A 237 -0.51 -3.79 3.43
C PHE A 237 0.52 -4.91 3.25
N PHE A 238 0.02 -6.15 3.37
CA PHE A 238 0.64 -7.33 2.81
C PHE A 238 -0.40 -8.07 1.98
N SER A 239 -0.02 -8.46 0.76
CA SER A 239 -0.91 -9.19 -0.13
C SER A 239 -0.17 -10.26 -0.93
N LEU A 240 -0.84 -11.37 -1.19
CA LEU A 240 -0.43 -12.36 -2.19
C LEU A 240 -1.63 -12.60 -3.10
N TRP A 241 -1.49 -12.24 -4.37
CA TRP A 241 -2.59 -12.30 -5.34
C TRP A 241 -2.11 -12.70 -6.73
N GLY A 242 -3.02 -12.98 -7.64
CA GLY A 242 -2.72 -13.41 -9.00
C GLY A 242 -3.48 -12.64 -10.06
N SER A 243 -2.95 -12.68 -11.30
CA SER A 243 -3.56 -12.09 -12.47
C SER A 243 -3.30 -12.94 -13.72
N ASP A 244 -4.34 -13.15 -14.51
CA ASP A 244 -4.29 -13.71 -15.86
C ASP A 244 -4.24 -12.62 -16.96
N LYS A 245 -4.33 -11.34 -16.56
CA LYS A 245 -4.38 -10.18 -17.47
C LYS A 245 -3.08 -9.37 -17.49
N LEU A 246 -2.38 -9.28 -16.37
CA LEU A 246 -1.15 -8.49 -16.24
C LEU A 246 0.09 -9.29 -16.64
N THR A 247 0.00 -10.02 -17.76
CA THR A 247 0.98 -11.02 -18.19
C THR A 247 2.36 -10.41 -18.52
N ASN A 248 2.39 -9.21 -19.09
CA ASN A 248 3.65 -8.50 -19.38
C ASN A 248 4.44 -8.21 -18.09
N TRP A 249 3.74 -7.91 -17.02
CA TRP A 249 4.32 -7.57 -15.74
C TRP A 249 4.56 -8.80 -14.86
N MET A 250 3.51 -9.57 -14.56
CA MET A 250 3.56 -10.70 -13.62
C MET A 250 3.97 -12.04 -14.28
N GLY A 251 4.10 -12.10 -15.61
CA GLY A 251 4.22 -13.32 -16.40
C GLY A 251 2.86 -13.94 -16.72
N ALA A 252 2.83 -14.86 -17.66
CA ALA A 252 1.62 -15.62 -17.96
C ALA A 252 1.21 -16.40 -16.70
N PHE A 253 -0.06 -16.25 -16.31
CA PHE A 253 -0.58 -17.00 -15.16
C PHE A 253 -0.54 -18.50 -15.43
N ALA A 254 0.04 -19.26 -14.51
CA ALA A 254 -0.01 -20.70 -14.48
C ALA A 254 -0.57 -21.15 -13.13
N ASP A 255 -1.61 -21.99 -13.17
CA ASP A 255 -2.14 -22.62 -11.95
C ASP A 255 -1.01 -23.38 -11.25
N PRO A 256 -0.59 -22.99 -10.04
CA PRO A 256 0.56 -23.60 -9.38
C PRO A 256 0.30 -25.06 -8.95
N GLY A 257 -0.95 -25.56 -9.02
CA GLY A 257 -1.34 -26.91 -8.59
C GLY A 257 -1.13 -27.17 -7.10
N ARG A 258 -0.75 -26.15 -6.33
CA ARG A 258 -0.45 -26.19 -4.90
C ARG A 258 -0.81 -24.86 -4.24
N LYS A 259 -0.83 -24.85 -2.93
CA LYS A 259 -0.88 -23.60 -2.18
C LYS A 259 0.47 -22.88 -2.30
N VAL A 260 0.44 -21.61 -2.70
CA VAL A 260 1.58 -20.68 -2.71
C VAL A 260 1.45 -19.77 -1.50
N THR A 261 2.54 -19.48 -0.81
CA THR A 261 2.49 -18.74 0.46
C THR A 261 3.55 -17.66 0.53
N MET A 262 3.13 -16.47 0.93
CA MET A 262 3.98 -15.40 1.42
C MET A 262 4.01 -15.46 2.96
N GLN A 263 5.17 -15.29 3.55
CA GLN A 263 5.39 -15.34 5.00
C GLN A 263 6.03 -14.05 5.49
N VAL A 264 5.51 -13.50 6.59
CA VAL A 264 6.01 -12.29 7.23
C VAL A 264 6.35 -12.59 8.68
N LYS A 265 7.59 -12.32 9.11
CA LYS A 265 8.06 -12.51 10.50
C LYS A 265 8.00 -11.24 11.34
N ARG A 266 8.14 -10.09 10.72
CA ARG A 266 8.16 -8.80 11.38
C ARG A 266 7.67 -7.72 10.45
N ILE A 267 6.98 -6.76 11.01
CA ILE A 267 6.72 -5.44 10.46
C ILE A 267 6.98 -4.39 11.53
N ALA A 268 7.65 -3.32 11.17
CA ALA A 268 7.86 -2.17 12.03
C ALA A 268 7.57 -0.86 11.29
N PHE A 269 7.03 0.09 12.00
CA PHE A 269 6.98 1.49 11.63
C PHE A 269 7.63 2.31 12.73
N THR A 270 8.64 3.09 12.38
CA THR A 270 9.29 4.06 13.27
C THR A 270 9.07 5.46 12.71
N ALA A 271 8.29 6.29 13.40
CA ALA A 271 8.09 7.68 12.99
C ALA A 271 9.42 8.45 12.99
N LEU A 272 9.58 9.45 12.11
CA LEU A 272 10.79 10.26 12.06
C LEU A 272 11.07 10.89 13.43
N GLY A 273 12.34 10.91 13.81
CA GLY A 273 12.80 11.44 15.09
C GLY A 273 12.53 10.56 16.30
N GLN A 274 11.90 9.40 16.14
CA GLN A 274 11.73 8.41 17.19
C GLN A 274 12.93 7.46 17.27
N PRO A 275 13.29 6.96 18.46
CA PRO A 275 14.33 5.95 18.59
C PRO A 275 14.01 4.69 17.79
N CYS A 276 15.05 4.03 17.27
CA CYS A 276 14.89 2.72 16.63
C CYS A 276 14.38 1.69 17.65
N GLN A 277 13.56 0.74 17.17
CA GLN A 277 12.80 -0.17 18.05
C GLN A 277 13.46 -1.53 18.21
N PHE A 278 14.46 -1.85 17.38
CA PHE A 278 15.26 -3.07 17.46
C PHE A 278 16.65 -2.84 16.84
N PRO A 279 17.70 -3.57 17.25
CA PRO A 279 19.10 -3.26 16.93
C PRO A 279 19.41 -3.20 15.42
N GLU A 280 18.79 -4.08 14.60
CA GLU A 280 19.04 -4.16 13.15
C GLU A 280 18.16 -3.22 12.33
N SER A 281 17.35 -2.37 12.98
CA SER A 281 16.47 -1.41 12.29
C SER A 281 17.26 -0.41 11.46
N LEU A 282 16.75 -0.12 10.26
CA LEU A 282 17.23 0.98 9.43
C LEU A 282 17.17 2.31 10.17
N ALA A 283 16.20 2.49 11.07
CA ALA A 283 16.10 3.70 11.88
C ALA A 283 17.33 3.91 12.78
N CYS A 284 18.01 2.83 13.24
CA CYS A 284 19.26 2.94 14.02
C CYS A 284 20.44 3.38 13.15
N THR A 285 20.47 2.96 11.89
CA THR A 285 21.60 3.26 10.98
C THR A 285 21.51 4.67 10.39
N ILE A 286 20.28 5.13 10.11
CA ILE A 286 20.04 6.43 9.48
C ILE A 286 20.31 7.59 10.45
N THR A 287 19.95 7.44 11.74
CA THR A 287 20.19 8.45 12.77
C THR A 287 21.68 8.64 13.09
N ASN A 288 22.52 7.65 12.79
CA ASN A 288 23.98 7.71 13.01
C ASN A 288 24.76 8.29 11.81
N SER A 289 24.08 8.66 10.72
CA SER A 289 24.70 9.14 9.46
C SER A 289 24.53 10.64 9.23
N ASN A 290 23.99 11.40 10.20
CA ASN A 290 23.80 12.85 10.15
C ASN A 290 24.80 13.58 11.06
#